data_bd372851baf5a53491a6e325c671ab72
#
_entry.id   bd372851baf5a53491a6e325c671ab72
#
_cell.length_a   1.000
_cell.length_b   1.000
_cell.length_c   1.000
_cell.angle_alpha   90.00
_cell.angle_beta   90.00
_cell.angle_gamma   90.00
#
_symmetry.space_group_name_H-M   'P 1'
#
loop_
_entity.id
_entity.type
_entity.pdbx_description
1 polymer ?
#
loop_
_entity_poly.entity_id
_entity_poly.type
_entity_poly.pdbx_seq_one_letter_code
_entity_poly.pdbx_strand_id
1 'polypeptide(L)'
;MRTLVRNAVAALLVFGLAGAASFAQSGEALYKSKCQMCHGEKGMADSGAGKAMKVKPVTDPEVKKMTEAQMIDAVHNGMGKMQAYKDKLSDAQIKEVVGYFRTFVK
;
A
#
# COMPACT_ATOMS: atom_id res chain seq x y z
N MET A 1 -50.58 -5.10 6.26
CA MET A 1 -49.53 -5.41 7.26
C MET A 1 -48.47 -6.35 6.75
N ARG A 2 -48.79 -7.41 6.02
CA ARG A 2 -47.77 -8.36 5.53
C ARG A 2 -46.82 -7.78 4.45
N THR A 3 -47.22 -6.80 3.71
CA THR A 3 -46.44 -6.14 2.65
C THR A 3 -45.40 -5.14 3.21
N LEU A 4 -45.68 -4.52 4.34
CA LEU A 4 -44.79 -3.54 4.96
C LEU A 4 -43.54 -4.18 5.61
N VAL A 5 -43.72 -5.39 6.17
CA VAL A 5 -42.59 -6.12 6.81
C VAL A 5 -41.59 -6.65 5.79
N ARG A 6 -42.09 -7.04 4.58
CA ARG A 6 -41.22 -7.55 3.51
C ARG A 6 -40.33 -6.44 2.91
N ASN A 7 -40.83 -5.22 2.84
CA ASN A 7 -40.06 -4.09 2.28
C ASN A 7 -39.01 -3.57 3.25
N ALA A 8 -39.23 -3.70 4.57
CA ALA A 8 -38.25 -3.28 5.56
C ALA A 8 -37.03 -4.21 5.62
N VAL A 9 -37.23 -5.52 5.40
CA VAL A 9 -36.14 -6.51 5.39
C VAL A 9 -35.24 -6.35 4.17
N ALA A 10 -35.83 -6.02 3.00
CA ALA A 10 -35.04 -5.79 1.78
C ALA A 10 -34.14 -4.55 1.86
N ALA A 11 -34.57 -3.50 2.54
CA ALA A 11 -33.80 -2.26 2.72
C ALA A 11 -32.55 -2.47 3.64
N LEU A 12 -32.65 -3.34 4.64
CA LEU A 12 -31.55 -3.65 5.56
C LEU A 12 -30.42 -4.45 4.89
N LEU A 13 -30.72 -5.32 3.92
CA LEU A 13 -29.73 -6.12 3.19
C LEU A 13 -28.88 -5.28 2.23
N VAL A 14 -29.45 -4.21 1.66
CA VAL A 14 -28.71 -3.29 0.76
C VAL A 14 -27.70 -2.42 1.54
N PHE A 15 -28.02 -2.06 2.77
CA PHE A 15 -27.14 -1.24 3.60
C PHE A 15 -25.87 -1.99 4.08
N GLY A 16 -25.96 -3.29 4.31
CA GLY A 16 -24.84 -4.13 4.74
C GLY A 16 -23.77 -4.34 3.65
N LEU A 17 -24.15 -4.34 2.36
CA LEU A 17 -23.24 -4.51 1.24
C LEU A 17 -22.44 -3.24 0.91
N ALA A 18 -22.99 -2.05 1.13
CA ALA A 18 -22.31 -0.78 0.88
C ALA A 18 -21.20 -0.49 1.89
N GLY A 19 -21.28 -0.98 3.14
CA GLY A 19 -20.28 -0.79 4.18
C GLY A 19 -19.01 -1.63 4.00
N ALA A 20 -19.09 -2.80 3.33
CA ALA A 20 -17.96 -3.70 3.17
C ALA A 20 -16.94 -3.23 2.10
N ALA A 21 -17.36 -2.38 1.14
CA ALA A 21 -16.51 -1.90 0.06
C ALA A 21 -15.57 -0.73 0.45
N SER A 22 -15.75 -0.13 1.66
CA SER A 22 -15.06 1.11 2.05
C SER A 22 -13.70 0.90 2.72
N PHE A 23 -13.27 -0.33 3.01
CA PHE A 23 -12.11 -0.60 3.86
C PHE A 23 -10.85 -1.06 3.13
N ALA A 24 -10.90 -1.30 1.81
CA ALA A 24 -9.73 -1.71 1.06
C ALA A 24 -8.99 -0.49 0.50
N GLN A 25 -7.83 -0.16 1.07
CA GLN A 25 -6.92 0.81 0.47
C GLN A 25 -6.13 0.14 -0.65
N SER A 26 -6.03 0.79 -1.80
CA SER A 26 -5.19 0.35 -2.91
C SER A 26 -3.71 0.49 -2.57
N GLY A 27 -2.84 -0.25 -3.26
CA GLY A 27 -1.39 -0.08 -3.15
C GLY A 27 -0.95 1.33 -3.47
N GLU A 28 -1.58 1.99 -4.43
CA GLU A 28 -1.33 3.40 -4.75
C GLU A 28 -1.62 4.32 -3.57
N ALA A 29 -2.77 4.18 -2.92
CA ALA A 29 -3.13 5.02 -1.78
C ALA A 29 -2.20 4.79 -0.58
N LEU A 30 -1.83 3.55 -0.31
CA LEU A 30 -0.86 3.20 0.72
C LEU A 30 0.52 3.80 0.41
N TYR A 31 0.98 3.71 -0.83
CA TYR A 31 2.24 4.29 -1.26
C TYR A 31 2.27 5.80 -1.04
N LYS A 32 1.24 6.50 -1.47
CA LYS A 32 1.14 7.96 -1.32
C LYS A 32 1.15 8.40 0.14
N SER A 33 0.50 7.65 1.02
CA SER A 33 0.40 8.01 2.43
C SER A 33 1.61 7.59 3.28
N LYS A 34 2.31 6.50 2.91
CA LYS A 34 3.33 5.88 3.76
C LYS A 34 4.74 5.89 3.17
N CYS A 35 4.90 5.91 1.87
CA CYS A 35 6.16 5.61 1.20
C CYS A 35 6.70 6.77 0.38
N GLN A 36 5.83 7.55 -0.23
CA GLN A 36 6.17 8.60 -1.18
C GLN A 36 7.08 9.69 -0.57
N MET A 37 6.96 9.98 0.72
CA MET A 37 7.77 11.00 1.38
C MET A 37 9.27 10.75 1.18
N CYS A 38 9.70 9.49 1.24
CA CYS A 38 11.11 9.12 1.06
C CYS A 38 11.41 8.59 -0.34
N HIS A 39 10.52 7.75 -0.89
CA HIS A 39 10.75 7.11 -2.19
C HIS A 39 10.41 7.98 -3.40
N GLY A 40 9.71 9.10 -3.20
CA GLY A 40 9.28 9.99 -4.28
C GLY A 40 8.00 9.53 -4.95
N GLU A 41 7.39 10.38 -5.75
CA GLU A 41 6.11 10.12 -6.40
C GLU A 41 6.16 8.91 -7.34
N LYS A 42 7.31 8.70 -8.00
CA LYS A 42 7.53 7.59 -8.96
C LYS A 42 8.72 6.72 -8.57
N GLY A 43 9.06 6.67 -7.29
CA GLY A 43 10.14 5.83 -6.80
C GLY A 43 11.55 6.37 -7.10
N MET A 44 11.68 7.61 -7.53
CA MET A 44 12.99 8.20 -7.89
C MET A 44 13.78 8.74 -6.71
N ALA A 45 13.23 8.66 -5.50
CA ALA A 45 13.86 9.16 -4.28
C ALA A 45 14.30 10.63 -4.37
N ASP A 46 13.57 11.43 -5.14
CA ASP A 46 13.88 12.82 -5.48
C ASP A 46 13.27 13.86 -4.52
N SER A 47 12.60 13.39 -3.47
CA SER A 47 12.14 14.27 -2.38
C SER A 47 13.30 14.73 -1.50
N GLY A 48 13.09 15.81 -0.73
CA GLY A 48 14.09 16.25 0.24
C GLY A 48 14.46 15.19 1.25
N ALA A 49 13.45 14.47 1.79
CA ALA A 49 13.67 13.37 2.72
C ALA A 49 14.40 12.20 2.06
N GLY A 50 14.04 11.86 0.82
CA GLY A 50 14.71 10.79 0.07
C GLY A 50 16.20 11.06 -0.14
N LYS A 51 16.54 12.28 -0.50
CA LYS A 51 17.94 12.72 -0.67
C LYS A 51 18.70 12.71 0.67
N ALA A 52 18.10 13.24 1.71
CA ALA A 52 18.72 13.30 3.04
C ALA A 52 18.96 11.91 3.61
N MET A 53 18.09 10.97 3.40
CA MET A 53 18.19 9.58 3.87
C MET A 53 18.96 8.67 2.91
N LYS A 54 19.41 9.20 1.76
CA LYS A 54 20.13 8.45 0.72
C LYS A 54 19.35 7.24 0.22
N VAL A 55 18.06 7.42 0.02
CA VAL A 55 17.18 6.37 -0.51
C VAL A 55 17.57 6.08 -1.96
N LYS A 56 17.67 4.81 -2.33
CA LYS A 56 18.02 4.41 -3.69
C LYS A 56 16.80 4.56 -4.61
N PRO A 57 16.97 5.20 -5.78
CA PRO A 57 15.90 5.30 -6.77
C PRO A 57 15.65 3.94 -7.45
N VAL A 58 14.49 3.80 -8.06
CA VAL A 58 14.12 2.58 -8.80
C VAL A 58 15.03 2.28 -9.99
N THR A 59 15.81 3.25 -10.42
CA THR A 59 16.82 3.09 -11.48
C THR A 59 18.12 2.46 -10.99
N ASP A 60 18.31 2.38 -9.66
CA ASP A 60 19.51 1.76 -9.08
C ASP A 60 19.54 0.26 -9.40
N PRO A 61 20.68 -0.28 -9.86
CA PRO A 61 20.81 -1.70 -10.21
C PRO A 61 20.47 -2.64 -9.05
N GLU A 62 20.74 -2.26 -7.81
CA GLU A 62 20.40 -3.08 -6.64
C GLU A 62 18.89 -3.17 -6.44
N VAL A 63 18.15 -2.08 -6.67
CA VAL A 63 16.69 -2.09 -6.62
C VAL A 63 16.11 -2.94 -7.74
N LYS A 64 16.66 -2.80 -8.95
CA LYS A 64 16.21 -3.60 -10.11
C LYS A 64 16.37 -5.10 -9.91
N LYS A 65 17.38 -5.53 -9.16
CA LYS A 65 17.65 -6.93 -8.87
C LYS A 65 16.76 -7.52 -7.77
N MET A 66 16.13 -6.70 -6.96
CA MET A 66 15.29 -7.19 -5.87
C MET A 66 14.06 -7.90 -6.39
N THR A 67 13.80 -9.09 -5.84
CA THR A 67 12.57 -9.82 -6.10
C THR A 67 11.41 -9.20 -5.31
N GLU A 68 10.19 -9.53 -5.69
CA GLU A 68 9.00 -9.13 -4.92
C GLU A 68 9.10 -9.58 -3.47
N ALA A 69 9.52 -10.82 -3.23
CA ALA A 69 9.67 -11.35 -1.88
C ALA A 69 10.70 -10.57 -1.06
N GLN A 70 11.81 -10.17 -1.67
CA GLN A 70 12.83 -9.35 -1.00
C GLN A 70 12.29 -7.95 -0.67
N MET A 71 11.52 -7.34 -1.55
CA MET A 71 10.89 -6.05 -1.30
C MET A 71 9.84 -6.14 -0.19
N ILE A 72 9.04 -7.20 -0.18
CA ILE A 72 8.08 -7.46 0.89
C ILE A 72 8.80 -7.60 2.23
N ASP A 73 9.89 -8.36 2.28
CA ASP A 73 10.70 -8.52 3.49
C ASP A 73 11.27 -7.18 3.98
N ALA A 74 11.77 -6.36 3.07
CA ALA A 74 12.31 -5.03 3.40
C ALA A 74 11.24 -4.11 4.01
N VAL A 75 10.02 -4.13 3.49
CA VAL A 75 8.91 -3.36 4.06
C VAL A 75 8.45 -3.92 5.39
N HIS A 76 8.34 -5.24 5.49
CA HIS A 76 7.88 -5.92 6.69
C HIS A 76 8.83 -5.71 7.87
N ASN A 77 10.12 -5.95 7.66
CA ASN A 77 11.14 -5.98 8.70
C ASN A 77 12.03 -4.74 8.77
N GLY A 78 11.94 -3.85 7.79
CA GLY A 78 12.82 -2.71 7.64
C GLY A 78 14.15 -3.06 6.99
N MET A 79 14.87 -2.05 6.53
CA MET A 79 16.19 -2.21 5.92
C MET A 79 16.97 -0.90 6.06
N GLY A 80 18.14 -0.95 6.71
CA GLY A 80 18.94 0.25 6.92
C GLY A 80 18.15 1.32 7.68
N LYS A 81 17.99 2.50 7.06
CA LYS A 81 17.22 3.61 7.63
C LYS A 81 15.70 3.50 7.41
N MET A 82 15.27 2.56 6.59
CA MET A 82 13.86 2.30 6.37
C MET A 82 13.26 1.56 7.56
N GLN A 83 12.19 2.12 8.14
CA GLN A 83 11.51 1.50 9.28
C GLN A 83 10.75 0.23 8.87
N ALA A 84 10.48 -0.64 9.84
CA ALA A 84 9.64 -1.81 9.66
C ALA A 84 8.15 -1.42 9.68
N TYR A 85 7.35 -2.06 8.84
CA TYR A 85 5.91 -1.80 8.75
C TYR A 85 5.02 -2.95 9.23
N LYS A 86 5.61 -4.03 9.75
CA LYS A 86 4.85 -5.21 10.21
C LYS A 86 3.78 -4.90 11.26
N ASP A 87 3.98 -3.86 12.08
CA ASP A 87 3.02 -3.44 13.10
C ASP A 87 2.07 -2.34 12.62
N LYS A 88 2.26 -1.84 11.41
CA LYS A 88 1.49 -0.73 10.82
C LYS A 88 0.63 -1.14 9.65
N LEU A 89 1.05 -2.15 8.91
CA LEU A 89 0.37 -2.68 7.72
C LEU A 89 0.22 -4.18 7.85
N SER A 90 -0.90 -4.71 7.36
CA SER A 90 -1.09 -6.15 7.22
C SER A 90 -0.20 -6.72 6.13
N ASP A 91 0.01 -8.03 6.12
CA ASP A 91 0.77 -8.70 5.07
C ASP A 91 0.16 -8.47 3.69
N ALA A 92 -1.17 -8.47 3.60
CA ALA A 92 -1.88 -8.17 2.36
C ALA A 92 -1.64 -6.73 1.89
N GLN A 93 -1.63 -5.76 2.79
CA GLN A 93 -1.34 -4.37 2.47
C GLN A 93 0.11 -4.18 2.02
N ILE A 94 1.05 -4.85 2.67
CA ILE A 94 2.47 -4.82 2.27
C ILE A 94 2.62 -5.37 0.85
N LYS A 95 1.98 -6.48 0.53
CA LYS A 95 2.00 -7.05 -0.81
C LYS A 95 1.42 -6.08 -1.85
N GLU A 96 0.32 -5.41 -1.52
CA GLU A 96 -0.31 -4.42 -2.40
C GLU A 96 0.60 -3.22 -2.67
N VAL A 97 1.22 -2.66 -1.64
CA VAL A 97 2.07 -1.48 -1.80
C VAL A 97 3.37 -1.83 -2.53
N VAL A 98 3.94 -2.99 -2.29
CA VAL A 98 5.12 -3.48 -3.03
C VAL A 98 4.76 -3.71 -4.49
N GLY A 99 3.60 -4.29 -4.78
CA GLY A 99 3.11 -4.45 -6.15
C GLY A 99 3.02 -3.12 -6.89
N TYR A 100 2.50 -2.09 -6.24
CA TYR A 100 2.44 -0.74 -6.81
C TYR A 100 3.84 -0.16 -7.04
N PHE A 101 4.72 -0.22 -6.05
CA PHE A 101 6.10 0.27 -6.19
C PHE A 101 6.84 -0.42 -7.34
N ARG A 102 6.65 -1.70 -7.54
CA ARG A 102 7.27 -2.45 -8.62
C ARG A 102 6.85 -1.99 -10.02
N THR A 103 5.72 -1.33 -10.15
CA THR A 103 5.32 -0.75 -11.45
C THR A 103 6.26 0.36 -11.91
N PHE A 104 7.01 0.98 -10.99
CA PHE A 104 8.02 1.98 -11.32
C PHE A 104 9.36 1.37 -11.73
N VAL A 105 9.62 0.14 -11.36
CA VAL A 105 10.87 -0.56 -11.67
C VAL A 105 10.81 -1.07 -13.12
N LYS A 106 11.76 -0.66 -13.94
CA LYS A 106 11.82 -1.04 -15.37
C LYS A 106 13.11 -1.75 -15.73
#